data_8f488fa12573a8cba8be23b582953820
#
_entry.id   8f488fa12573a8cba8be23b582953820
#
_cell.length_a   1.000
_cell.length_b   1.000
_cell.length_c   1.000
_cell.angle_alpha   90.00
_cell.angle_beta   90.00
_cell.angle_gamma   90.00
#
_symmetry.space_group_name_H-M   'P 1'
#
loop_
_entity.id
_entity.type
_entity.pdbx_description
1 polymer ?
#
loop_
_entity_poly.entity_id
_entity_poly.type
_entity_poly.pdbx_seq_one_letter_code
_entity_poly.pdbx_strand_id
1 'polypeptide(L)'
;GGGYGGQAQLALAADDAPAAWRVRDLDCAERLAAKYIDATLPAAAAARFATGAEDEATDLFVSNYALSELPRDVAAEYYALAEAAPFGYVTWNHGIHADAMPSGEFADRI
;
A
#
# COMPACT_ATOMS: atom_id res chain seq x y z
N GLY A 1 3.48 2.08 -1.77
CA GLY A 1 3.86 3.30 -1.10
C GLY A 1 2.75 3.92 -0.29
N GLY A 2 2.95 4.02 1.01
CA GLY A 2 1.98 4.59 1.96
C GLY A 2 2.14 6.10 2.18
N GLY A 3 3.17 6.70 1.62
CA GLY A 3 3.54 8.08 1.89
C GLY A 3 3.68 8.34 3.40
N TYR A 4 3.18 9.46 3.87
CA TYR A 4 3.21 9.81 5.31
C TYR A 4 2.06 9.18 6.13
N GLY A 5 1.20 8.34 5.54
CA GLY A 5 0.09 7.69 6.23
C GLY A 5 -1.28 8.39 6.12
N GLY A 6 -1.40 9.47 5.35
CA GLY A 6 -2.65 10.25 5.24
C GLY A 6 -3.84 9.44 4.72
N GLN A 7 -3.63 8.55 3.75
CA GLN A 7 -4.70 7.68 3.25
C GLN A 7 -5.16 6.66 4.31
N ALA A 8 -4.21 6.06 5.03
CA ALA A 8 -4.49 5.16 6.15
C ALA A 8 -5.28 5.89 7.25
N GLN A 9 -4.87 7.11 7.57
CA GLN A 9 -5.54 7.95 8.58
C GLN A 9 -7.01 8.20 8.22
N LEU A 10 -7.30 8.57 6.97
CA LEU A 10 -8.67 8.81 6.51
C LEU A 10 -9.51 7.52 6.55
N ALA A 11 -8.96 6.40 6.10
CA ALA A 11 -9.65 5.12 6.10
C ALA A 11 -9.95 4.62 7.52
N LEU A 12 -8.98 4.74 8.44
CA LEU A 12 -9.11 4.28 9.82
C LEU A 12 -9.97 5.21 10.70
N ALA A 13 -10.18 6.45 10.28
CA ALA A 13 -11.06 7.41 10.95
C ALA A 13 -12.53 7.31 10.49
N ALA A 14 -12.83 6.57 9.43
CA ALA A 14 -14.18 6.44 8.89
C ALA A 14 -15.08 5.57 9.80
N ASP A 15 -16.39 5.77 9.72
CA ASP A 15 -17.38 4.98 10.49
C ASP A 15 -17.35 3.50 10.10
N ASP A 16 -17.09 3.21 8.82
CA ASP A 16 -16.93 1.88 8.22
C ASP A 16 -15.47 1.47 8.05
N ALA A 17 -14.62 1.90 8.99
CA ALA A 17 -13.19 1.66 8.93
C ALA A 17 -12.83 0.18 8.79
N PRO A 18 -11.77 -0.15 8.00
CA PRO A 18 -11.29 -1.51 7.87
C PRO A 18 -10.80 -2.06 9.21
N ALA A 19 -10.86 -3.38 9.37
CA ALA A 19 -10.36 -4.06 10.58
C ALA A 19 -8.85 -3.88 10.76
N ALA A 20 -8.10 -3.80 9.65
CA ALA A 20 -6.67 -3.53 9.65
C ALA A 20 -6.27 -2.73 8.39
N TRP A 21 -5.22 -1.95 8.50
CA TRP A 21 -4.56 -1.26 7.39
C TRP A 21 -3.04 -1.44 7.51
N ARG A 22 -2.45 -2.07 6.51
CA ARG A 22 -1.00 -2.29 6.46
C ARG A 22 -0.36 -1.44 5.36
N VAL A 23 0.75 -0.81 5.68
CA VAL A 23 1.57 -0.06 4.73
C VAL A 23 2.88 -0.80 4.50
N ARG A 24 3.27 -0.91 3.23
CA ARG A 24 4.61 -1.33 2.81
C ARG A 24 5.28 -0.20 2.05
N ASP A 25 6.42 0.24 2.52
CA ASP A 25 7.20 1.34 1.94
C ASP A 25 8.67 1.21 2.37
N LEU A 26 9.47 2.23 2.10
CA LEU A 26 10.80 2.36 2.68
C LEU A 26 10.70 2.52 4.21
N ASP A 27 11.64 1.97 4.96
CA ASP A 27 11.66 2.03 6.42
C ASP A 27 11.44 3.44 6.99
N CYS A 28 12.00 4.46 6.37
CA CYS A 28 11.84 5.84 6.81
C CYS A 28 10.39 6.34 6.61
N ALA A 29 9.74 5.94 5.52
CA ALA A 29 8.35 6.28 5.23
C ALA A 29 7.39 5.52 6.14
N GLU A 30 7.65 4.24 6.41
CA GLU A 30 6.88 3.43 7.35
C GLU A 30 6.93 4.01 8.77
N ARG A 31 8.12 4.38 9.24
CA ARG A 31 8.28 5.05 10.55
C ARG A 31 7.58 6.40 10.63
N LEU A 32 7.61 7.18 9.54
CA LEU A 32 6.89 8.45 9.47
C LEU A 32 5.38 8.23 9.52
N ALA A 33 4.87 7.28 8.74
CA ALA A 33 3.46 6.94 8.73
C ALA A 33 2.98 6.46 10.10
N ALA A 34 3.72 5.57 10.78
CA ALA A 34 3.37 5.12 12.12
C ALA A 34 3.29 6.29 13.12
N LYS A 35 4.27 7.18 13.14
CA LYS A 35 4.24 8.37 14.00
C LYS A 35 3.07 9.31 13.70
N TYR A 36 2.73 9.46 12.42
CA TYR A 36 1.59 10.30 12.01
C TYR A 36 0.27 9.69 12.47
N ILE A 37 0.08 8.39 12.30
CA ILE A 37 -1.10 7.65 12.75
C ILE A 37 -1.27 7.76 14.28
N ASP A 38 -0.21 7.49 15.04
CA ASP A 38 -0.22 7.60 16.50
C ASP A 38 -0.54 9.02 16.99
N ALA A 39 -0.11 10.04 16.25
CA ALA A 39 -0.35 11.44 16.61
C ALA A 39 -1.76 11.95 16.25
N THR A 40 -2.42 11.32 15.27
CA THR A 40 -3.64 11.86 14.66
C THR A 40 -4.90 11.04 14.91
N LEU A 41 -4.75 9.78 15.33
CA LEU A 41 -5.89 8.88 15.59
C LEU A 41 -6.02 8.53 17.08
N PRO A 42 -7.25 8.25 17.55
CA PRO A 42 -7.46 7.62 18.85
C PRO A 42 -6.74 6.26 18.91
N ALA A 43 -6.26 5.85 20.07
CA ALA A 43 -5.48 4.63 20.28
C ALA A 43 -6.13 3.36 19.70
N ALA A 44 -7.45 3.23 19.81
CA ALA A 44 -8.19 2.09 19.26
C ALA A 44 -8.18 2.03 17.72
N ALA A 45 -8.17 3.17 17.05
CA ALA A 45 -8.04 3.24 15.59
C ALA A 45 -6.58 3.06 15.16
N ALA A 46 -5.63 3.69 15.85
CA ALA A 46 -4.20 3.54 15.60
C ALA A 46 -3.72 2.08 15.74
N ALA A 47 -4.28 1.31 16.66
CA ALA A 47 -3.98 -0.12 16.85
C ALA A 47 -4.31 -1.01 15.63
N ARG A 48 -5.10 -0.52 14.68
CA ARG A 48 -5.42 -1.21 13.42
C ARG A 48 -4.39 -0.93 12.31
N PHE A 49 -3.45 -0.02 12.55
CA PHE A 49 -2.38 0.31 11.61
C PHE A 49 -1.16 -0.55 11.85
N ALA A 50 -0.56 -1.05 10.77
CA ALA A 50 0.68 -1.80 10.80
C ALA A 50 1.58 -1.42 9.63
N THR A 51 2.87 -1.69 9.76
CA THR A 51 3.89 -1.54 8.71
C THR A 51 4.64 -2.86 8.50
N GLY A 52 5.36 -2.97 7.39
CA GLY A 52 6.23 -4.11 7.12
C GLY A 52 5.58 -5.25 6.35
N ALA A 53 6.31 -6.37 6.25
CA ALA A 53 6.12 -7.43 5.28
C ALA A 53 5.45 -8.70 5.82
N GLU A 54 4.70 -8.64 6.91
CA GLU A 54 3.97 -9.82 7.39
C GLU A 54 2.89 -10.23 6.38
N ASP A 55 2.85 -11.52 6.04
CA ASP A 55 1.91 -12.08 5.06
C ASP A 55 0.58 -12.42 5.76
N GLU A 56 -0.28 -11.41 5.84
CA GLU A 56 -1.68 -11.60 6.20
C GLU A 56 -2.55 -11.57 4.95
N ALA A 57 -3.64 -12.34 4.95
CA ALA A 57 -4.63 -12.29 3.89
C ALA A 57 -5.14 -10.85 3.72
N THR A 58 -5.11 -10.35 2.49
CA THR A 58 -5.46 -8.98 2.14
C THR A 58 -6.74 -8.98 1.33
N ASP A 59 -7.79 -8.29 1.80
CA ASP A 59 -9.06 -8.18 1.08
C ASP A 59 -9.01 -7.12 -0.03
N LEU A 60 -8.24 -6.06 0.18
CA LEU A 60 -8.07 -4.96 -0.77
C LEU A 60 -6.60 -4.54 -0.88
N PHE A 61 -6.05 -4.64 -2.08
CA PHE A 61 -4.74 -4.12 -2.42
C PHE A 61 -4.86 -2.70 -2.97
N VAL A 62 -4.09 -1.75 -2.42
CA VAL A 62 -4.08 -0.35 -2.88
C VAL A 62 -2.66 0.09 -3.24
N SER A 63 -2.47 0.59 -4.46
CA SER A 63 -1.23 1.21 -4.88
C SER A 63 -1.48 2.50 -5.66
N ASN A 64 -1.08 3.62 -5.07
CA ASN A 64 -1.12 4.92 -5.74
C ASN A 64 0.27 5.23 -6.30
N TYR A 65 0.45 4.94 -7.59
CA TYR A 65 1.66 5.14 -8.39
C TYR A 65 2.88 4.29 -8.00
N ALA A 66 2.96 3.77 -6.78
CA ALA A 66 4.15 3.10 -6.25
C ALA A 66 4.63 1.94 -7.16
N LEU A 67 3.72 1.05 -7.59
CA LEU A 67 4.10 -0.08 -8.45
C LEU A 67 4.72 0.35 -9.78
N SER A 68 4.26 1.47 -10.35
CA SER A 68 4.79 2.00 -11.60
C SER A 68 6.16 2.66 -11.47
N GLU A 69 6.61 2.90 -10.25
CA GLU A 69 7.88 3.57 -9.94
C GLU A 69 8.97 2.60 -9.47
N LEU A 70 8.61 1.34 -9.21
CA LEU A 70 9.54 0.32 -8.75
C LEU A 70 10.20 -0.43 -9.92
N PRO A 71 11.50 -0.77 -9.82
CA PRO A 71 12.12 -1.76 -10.69
C PRO A 71 11.39 -3.10 -10.61
N ARG A 72 11.42 -3.88 -11.70
CA ARG A 72 10.66 -5.15 -11.81
C ARG A 72 10.97 -6.16 -10.72
N ASP A 73 12.22 -6.29 -10.33
CA ASP A 73 12.68 -7.21 -9.31
C ASP A 73 12.13 -6.84 -7.92
N VAL A 74 12.13 -5.55 -7.60
CA VAL A 74 11.55 -5.04 -6.34
C VAL A 74 10.02 -5.15 -6.34
N ALA A 75 9.39 -4.88 -7.48
CA ALA A 75 7.94 -4.94 -7.62
C ALA A 75 7.36 -6.36 -7.57
N ALA A 76 8.17 -7.41 -7.83
CA ALA A 76 7.69 -8.78 -7.97
C ALA A 76 6.91 -9.30 -6.75
N GLU A 77 7.36 -8.98 -5.53
CA GLU A 77 6.66 -9.34 -4.29
C GLU A 77 5.30 -8.65 -4.17
N TYR A 78 5.23 -7.39 -4.60
CA TYR A 78 3.97 -6.62 -4.56
C TYR A 78 2.97 -7.11 -5.61
N TYR A 79 3.44 -7.64 -6.73
CA TYR A 79 2.55 -8.25 -7.73
C TYR A 79 1.88 -9.50 -7.18
N ALA A 80 2.60 -10.35 -6.48
CA ALA A 80 2.04 -11.53 -5.84
C ALA A 80 0.94 -11.17 -4.82
N LEU A 81 1.13 -10.07 -4.08
CA LEU A 81 0.10 -9.56 -3.15
C LEU A 81 -1.12 -9.02 -3.89
N ALA A 82 -0.92 -8.29 -4.99
CA ALA A 82 -2.00 -7.77 -5.81
C ALA A 82 -2.81 -8.89 -6.46
N GLU A 83 -2.14 -9.94 -6.96
CA GLU A 83 -2.77 -11.13 -7.57
C GLU A 83 -3.56 -11.95 -6.54
N ALA A 84 -3.12 -11.98 -5.28
CA ALA A 84 -3.78 -12.74 -4.21
C ALA A 84 -4.99 -12.00 -3.60
N ALA A 85 -5.06 -10.67 -3.72
CA ALA A 85 -6.15 -9.89 -3.15
C ALA A 85 -7.41 -9.97 -4.04
N PRO A 86 -8.61 -10.23 -3.47
CA PRO A 86 -9.85 -10.29 -4.25
C PRO A 86 -10.26 -8.94 -4.85
N PHE A 87 -9.77 -7.82 -4.29
CA PHE A 87 -10.01 -6.48 -4.80
C PHE A 87 -8.72 -5.68 -4.87
N GLY A 88 -8.59 -4.84 -5.91
CA GLY A 88 -7.44 -3.97 -6.09
C GLY A 88 -7.82 -2.57 -6.59
N TYR A 89 -7.12 -1.57 -6.09
CA TYR A 89 -7.13 -0.21 -6.63
C TYR A 89 -5.70 0.21 -6.93
N VAL A 90 -5.40 0.42 -8.20
CA VAL A 90 -4.05 0.76 -8.66
C VAL A 90 -4.09 1.97 -9.59
N THR A 91 -3.32 3.00 -9.26
CA THR A 91 -3.05 4.11 -10.17
C THR A 91 -1.63 3.97 -10.73
N TRP A 92 -1.45 4.36 -11.98
CA TRP A 92 -0.24 4.09 -12.74
C TRP A 92 0.35 5.36 -13.38
N ASN A 93 1.67 5.55 -13.22
CA ASN A 93 2.44 6.53 -13.99
C ASN A 93 3.10 5.85 -15.20
N HIS A 94 3.05 6.52 -16.35
CA HIS A 94 3.72 6.03 -17.54
C HIS A 94 5.11 6.65 -17.69
N GLY A 95 6.13 5.83 -18.00
CA GLY A 95 7.42 6.29 -18.48
C GLY A 95 8.41 6.79 -17.43
N ILE A 96 8.25 6.43 -16.15
CA ILE A 96 9.17 6.90 -15.09
C ILE A 96 10.50 6.13 -15.11
N HIS A 97 10.46 4.82 -15.33
CA HIS A 97 11.66 3.96 -15.43
C HIS A 97 11.58 3.03 -16.62
N ALA A 98 12.72 2.87 -17.31
CA ALA A 98 12.82 1.93 -18.47
C ALA A 98 12.54 0.48 -18.07
N ASP A 99 12.83 0.11 -16.85
CA ASP A 99 12.70 -1.25 -16.29
C ASP A 99 11.38 -1.46 -15.52
N ALA A 100 10.53 -0.43 -15.41
CA ALA A 100 9.23 -0.58 -14.78
C ALA A 100 8.29 -1.43 -15.65
N MET A 101 7.38 -2.16 -15.00
CA MET A 101 6.36 -2.93 -15.72
C MET A 101 5.37 -1.98 -16.41
N PRO A 102 5.06 -2.14 -17.70
CA PRO A 102 3.99 -1.40 -18.35
C PRO A 102 2.61 -1.72 -17.73
N SER A 103 1.72 -0.74 -17.70
CA SER A 103 0.36 -0.91 -17.14
C SER A 103 -0.43 -2.05 -17.80
N GLY A 104 -0.27 -2.24 -19.12
CA GLY A 104 -0.90 -3.34 -19.84
C GLY A 104 -0.42 -4.71 -19.36
N GLU A 105 0.90 -4.89 -19.17
CA GLU A 105 1.46 -6.13 -18.66
C GLU A 105 0.95 -6.43 -17.23
N PHE A 106 0.81 -5.40 -16.39
CA PHE A 106 0.23 -5.58 -15.06
C PHE A 106 -1.25 -5.97 -15.12
N ALA A 107 -2.04 -5.31 -15.98
CA ALA A 107 -3.46 -5.61 -16.13
C ALA A 107 -3.72 -7.03 -16.68
N ASP A 108 -2.80 -7.57 -17.48
CA ASP A 108 -2.90 -8.93 -18.00
C ASP A 108 -2.58 -10.02 -16.93
N ARG A 109 -2.03 -9.64 -15.76
CA ARG A 109 -1.66 -10.56 -14.68
C ARG A 109 -2.72 -10.75 -13.62
N ILE A 110 -3.59 -9.73 -13.44
CA ILE A 110 -4.61 -9.70 -12.37
C ILE A 110 -6.06 -9.80 -12.97
#